data_04b2e9e8db71f0b90f7517bfddd73526
#
_entry.id   04b2e9e8db71f0b90f7517bfddd73526
#
_cell.length_a   1.000
_cell.length_b   1.000
_cell.length_c   1.000
_cell.angle_alpha   90.00
_cell.angle_beta   90.00
_cell.angle_gamma   90.00
#
_symmetry.space_group_name_H-M   'P 1'
#
loop_
_entity.id
_entity.type
_entity.pdbx_description
1 polymer ?
#
loop_
_entity_poly.entity_id
_entity_poly.type
_entity_poly.pdbx_seq_one_letter_code
_entity_poly.pdbx_strand_id
1 'polypeptide(L)'
;MKKLILSLSLVLAVSSTTAAFAAIPQKIRIGTDPTYAPFESKNAKGELVGSDIDLANELCKRIKAQCTYVENPLDALIPSLKAKKIDVIMSSLSITEKRQQEIAFTDKLYAADSRLVVARSSDIQPTVESLKGKRVGVLQGTTQETYGNEHWAPKGIEIVSYQGQENIYADLTAGRIDAAFQDEVAASEGFLKQPVGKDYKFGGPSIKDVKLFGVGTGMGLRKEDTALREALNKAFAEMRADGTYDKLAKKYFDFNVYGG
;
A
#
# COMPACT_ATOMS: atom_id res chain seq x y z
N MET A 1 -32.67 58.81 -56.27
CA MET A 1 -33.09 57.90 -55.21
C MET A 1 -32.08 56.74 -55.14
N LYS A 2 -31.06 56.84 -54.24
CA LYS A 2 -30.02 55.81 -54.08
C LYS A 2 -30.35 54.94 -52.85
N LYS A 3 -30.63 53.66 -53.07
CA LYS A 3 -30.88 52.67 -51.99
C LYS A 3 -29.55 52.17 -51.47
N LEU A 4 -29.27 52.44 -50.18
CA LEU A 4 -28.12 51.92 -49.46
C LEU A 4 -28.50 50.54 -48.90
N ILE A 5 -27.84 49.48 -49.35
CA ILE A 5 -27.98 48.12 -48.82
C ILE A 5 -26.90 47.92 -47.71
N LEU A 6 -27.34 47.83 -46.49
CA LEU A 6 -26.49 47.55 -45.34
C LEU A 6 -26.36 46.05 -45.15
N SER A 7 -25.21 45.48 -45.50
CA SER A 7 -24.93 44.06 -45.32
C SER A 7 -24.42 43.82 -43.86
N LEU A 8 -25.23 43.16 -43.04
CA LEU A 8 -24.89 42.78 -41.67
C LEU A 8 -24.14 41.43 -41.69
N SER A 9 -22.82 41.47 -41.55
CA SER A 9 -21.99 40.25 -41.48
C SER A 9 -22.02 39.69 -40.04
N LEU A 10 -22.77 38.58 -39.82
CA LEU A 10 -22.80 37.85 -38.55
C LEU A 10 -21.51 37.00 -38.39
N VAL A 11 -20.58 37.44 -37.57
CA VAL A 11 -19.40 36.66 -37.21
C VAL A 11 -19.76 35.66 -36.12
N LEU A 12 -19.89 34.38 -36.49
CA LEU A 12 -20.03 33.27 -35.54
C LEU A 12 -18.70 33.05 -34.89
N ALA A 13 -18.54 33.46 -33.62
CA ALA A 13 -17.42 33.10 -32.77
C ALA A 13 -17.59 31.64 -32.31
N VAL A 14 -16.88 30.72 -32.92
CA VAL A 14 -16.76 29.32 -32.47
C VAL A 14 -15.85 29.30 -31.25
N SER A 15 -16.47 29.30 -30.06
CA SER A 15 -15.73 29.09 -28.80
C SER A 15 -15.28 27.63 -28.72
N SER A 16 -14.04 27.37 -29.09
CA SER A 16 -13.40 26.08 -28.88
C SER A 16 -13.13 25.90 -27.38
N THR A 17 -14.01 25.19 -26.69
CA THR A 17 -13.75 24.71 -25.32
C THR A 17 -12.65 23.64 -25.41
N THR A 18 -11.41 24.04 -25.28
CA THR A 18 -10.32 23.12 -25.00
C THR A 18 -10.58 22.54 -23.60
N ALA A 19 -10.98 21.27 -23.55
CA ALA A 19 -10.99 20.51 -22.30
C ALA A 19 -9.55 20.55 -21.76
N ALA A 20 -9.34 21.30 -20.69
CA ALA A 20 -8.09 21.31 -19.97
C ALA A 20 -7.93 19.91 -19.34
N PHE A 21 -7.25 19.01 -20.00
CA PHE A 21 -6.76 17.80 -19.34
C PHE A 21 -5.90 18.27 -18.17
N ALA A 22 -6.28 17.90 -16.94
CA ALA A 22 -5.48 18.21 -15.78
C ALA A 22 -4.06 17.66 -16.03
N ALA A 23 -3.07 18.57 -16.06
CA ALA A 23 -1.69 18.18 -16.31
C ALA A 23 -1.18 17.33 -15.13
N ILE A 24 -0.43 16.27 -15.44
CA ILE A 24 0.24 15.47 -14.42
C ILE A 24 1.19 16.38 -13.64
N PRO A 25 1.16 16.39 -12.28
CA PRO A 25 2.08 17.21 -11.50
C PRO A 25 3.54 16.85 -11.79
N GLN A 26 4.38 17.85 -12.04
CA GLN A 26 5.82 17.61 -12.22
C GLN A 26 6.55 17.22 -10.94
N LYS A 27 5.98 17.56 -9.77
CA LYS A 27 6.49 17.18 -8.44
C LYS A 27 5.40 16.42 -7.70
N ILE A 28 5.73 15.25 -7.17
CA ILE A 28 4.82 14.35 -6.47
C ILE A 28 5.43 14.00 -5.12
N ARG A 29 4.65 14.21 -4.06
CA ARG A 29 5.01 13.80 -2.69
C ARG A 29 4.37 12.45 -2.43
N ILE A 30 5.20 11.43 -2.20
CA ILE A 30 4.78 10.06 -1.92
C ILE A 30 4.83 9.84 -0.41
N GLY A 31 3.69 9.53 0.20
CA GLY A 31 3.61 9.12 1.60
C GLY A 31 3.94 7.64 1.73
N THR A 32 4.78 7.29 2.70
CA THR A 32 5.20 5.92 2.99
C THR A 32 5.46 5.72 4.48
N ASP A 33 5.24 4.51 4.99
CA ASP A 33 5.61 4.08 6.34
C ASP A 33 6.87 3.20 6.25
N PRO A 34 8.08 3.72 6.55
CA PRO A 34 9.32 3.01 6.29
C PRO A 34 9.65 1.94 7.35
N THR A 35 8.65 1.22 7.84
CA THR A 35 8.83 0.15 8.84
C THR A 35 8.45 -1.24 8.31
N TYR A 36 8.15 -1.37 7.00
CA TYR A 36 7.53 -2.56 6.42
C TYR A 36 8.40 -3.27 5.37
N ALA A 37 9.60 -3.72 5.78
CA ALA A 37 10.47 -4.51 4.91
C ALA A 37 9.78 -5.81 4.44
N PRO A 38 9.98 -6.24 3.17
CA PRO A 38 10.92 -5.73 2.17
C PRO A 38 10.31 -4.66 1.25
N PHE A 39 9.07 -4.20 1.52
CA PHE A 39 8.36 -3.26 0.67
C PHE A 39 8.91 -1.83 0.82
N GLU A 40 8.94 -1.32 2.05
CA GLU A 40 9.49 -0.02 2.39
C GLU A 40 10.16 -0.05 3.78
N SER A 41 11.41 0.37 3.84
CA SER A 41 12.19 0.39 5.08
C SER A 41 13.37 1.35 4.96
N LYS A 42 14.12 1.52 6.04
CA LYS A 42 15.40 2.23 6.04
C LYS A 42 16.56 1.27 6.11
N ASN A 43 17.56 1.52 5.27
CA ASN A 43 18.86 0.83 5.38
C ASN A 43 19.68 1.41 6.54
N ALA A 44 20.85 0.84 6.79
CA ALA A 44 21.77 1.29 7.86
C ALA A 44 22.26 2.74 7.71
N LYS A 45 22.10 3.36 6.53
CA LYS A 45 22.44 4.76 6.27
C LYS A 45 21.25 5.69 6.45
N GLY A 46 20.06 5.16 6.80
CA GLY A 46 18.80 5.92 6.90
C GLY A 46 18.13 6.20 5.55
N GLU A 47 18.60 5.62 4.45
CA GLU A 47 18.01 5.78 3.13
C GLU A 47 16.79 4.87 2.97
N LEU A 48 15.74 5.37 2.30
CA LEU A 48 14.57 4.58 1.96
C LEU A 48 14.92 3.54 0.90
N VAL A 49 14.56 2.29 1.18
CA VAL A 49 14.80 1.13 0.32
C VAL A 49 13.59 0.20 0.34
N GLY A 50 13.45 -0.63 -0.66
CA GLY A 50 12.42 -1.66 -0.73
C GLY A 50 11.74 -1.72 -2.09
N SER A 51 10.91 -2.73 -2.28
CA SER A 51 10.24 -2.97 -3.57
C SER A 51 9.26 -1.86 -3.93
N ASP A 52 8.55 -1.28 -2.95
CA ASP A 52 7.62 -0.18 -3.16
C ASP A 52 8.38 1.10 -3.53
N ILE A 53 9.54 1.33 -2.91
CA ILE A 53 10.40 2.47 -3.21
C ILE A 53 10.94 2.38 -4.65
N ASP A 54 11.48 1.22 -5.03
CA ASP A 54 12.01 0.98 -6.38
C ASP A 54 10.89 1.08 -7.43
N LEU A 55 9.71 0.51 -7.14
CA LEU A 55 8.55 0.55 -8.04
C LEU A 55 8.05 1.98 -8.23
N ALA A 56 7.88 2.74 -7.13
CA ALA A 56 7.45 4.13 -7.20
C ALA A 56 8.46 5.00 -7.97
N ASN A 57 9.77 4.80 -7.75
CA ASN A 57 10.81 5.54 -8.47
C ASN A 57 10.75 5.27 -9.99
N GLU A 58 10.55 4.02 -10.42
CA GLU A 58 10.42 3.69 -11.83
C GLU A 58 9.13 4.25 -12.44
N LEU A 59 8.00 4.20 -11.72
CA LEU A 59 6.74 4.82 -12.15
C LEU A 59 6.90 6.33 -12.32
N CYS A 60 7.50 7.02 -11.35
CA CYS A 60 7.78 8.45 -11.41
C CYS A 60 8.65 8.83 -12.62
N LYS A 61 9.69 8.05 -12.90
CA LYS A 61 10.54 8.22 -14.07
C LYS A 61 9.75 8.10 -15.38
N ARG A 62 8.87 7.10 -15.49
CA ARG A 62 8.05 6.88 -16.71
C ARG A 62 7.05 8.00 -16.95
N ILE A 63 6.41 8.52 -15.92
CA ILE A 63 5.51 9.67 -16.03
C ILE A 63 6.26 11.02 -16.08
N LYS A 64 7.59 11.03 -16.05
CA LYS A 64 8.47 12.21 -16.08
C LYS A 64 8.20 13.19 -14.93
N ALA A 65 7.89 12.68 -13.75
CA ALA A 65 7.69 13.45 -12.54
C ALA A 65 8.89 13.32 -11.59
N GLN A 66 9.17 14.38 -10.83
CA GLN A 66 10.09 14.35 -9.70
C GLN A 66 9.34 13.92 -8.46
N CYS A 67 9.67 12.75 -7.92
CA CYS A 67 9.05 12.24 -6.70
C CYS A 67 9.95 12.49 -5.49
N THR A 68 9.31 12.79 -4.36
CA THR A 68 9.93 12.93 -3.05
C THR A 68 9.10 12.13 -2.04
N TYR A 69 9.73 11.63 -0.99
CA TYR A 69 9.05 10.83 0.02
C TYR A 69 8.76 11.65 1.27
N VAL A 70 7.58 11.39 1.85
CA VAL A 70 7.14 11.95 3.14
C VAL A 70 6.79 10.76 4.04
N GLU A 71 7.58 10.60 5.08
CA GLU A 71 7.43 9.50 6.03
C GLU A 71 6.30 9.80 7.02
N ASN A 72 5.38 8.86 7.17
CA ASN A 72 4.29 8.92 8.14
C ASN A 72 3.93 7.48 8.58
N PRO A 73 3.44 7.27 9.80
CA PRO A 73 2.81 6.02 10.17
C PRO A 73 1.65 5.68 9.22
N LEU A 74 1.40 4.39 9.01
CA LEU A 74 0.42 3.90 8.03
C LEU A 74 -0.99 4.49 8.24
N ASP A 75 -1.46 4.58 9.47
CA ASP A 75 -2.77 5.13 9.84
C ASP A 75 -2.91 6.62 9.53
N ALA A 76 -1.80 7.36 9.45
CA ALA A 76 -1.77 8.79 9.12
C ALA A 76 -1.70 9.06 7.60
N LEU A 77 -1.47 8.06 6.74
CA LEU A 77 -1.27 8.28 5.30
C LEU A 77 -2.54 8.76 4.59
N ILE A 78 -3.71 8.11 4.81
CA ILE A 78 -4.97 8.55 4.20
C ILE A 78 -5.38 9.95 4.68
N PRO A 79 -5.36 10.27 5.99
CA PRO A 79 -5.54 11.64 6.46
C PRO A 79 -4.59 12.67 5.82
N SER A 80 -3.30 12.34 5.67
CA SER A 80 -2.30 13.19 5.04
C SER A 80 -2.57 13.43 3.55
N LEU A 81 -3.04 12.40 2.82
CA LEU A 81 -3.45 12.51 1.43
C LEU A 81 -4.67 13.45 1.27
N LYS A 82 -5.69 13.27 2.10
CA LYS A 82 -6.91 14.11 2.11
C LYS A 82 -6.59 15.56 2.48
N ALA A 83 -5.64 15.78 3.40
CA ALA A 83 -5.16 17.10 3.78
C ALA A 83 -4.16 17.71 2.77
N LYS A 84 -3.91 17.06 1.62
CA LYS A 84 -2.97 17.50 0.57
C LYS A 84 -1.53 17.71 1.06
N LYS A 85 -1.13 17.01 2.13
CA LYS A 85 0.26 16.97 2.61
C LYS A 85 1.13 16.06 1.76
N ILE A 86 0.52 15.03 1.18
CA ILE A 86 1.09 14.11 0.18
C ILE A 86 0.15 14.03 -1.02
N ASP A 87 0.65 13.51 -2.15
CA ASP A 87 -0.09 13.42 -3.40
C ASP A 87 -0.42 11.99 -3.77
N VAL A 88 0.38 11.04 -3.32
CA VAL A 88 0.23 9.59 -3.54
C VAL A 88 0.63 8.86 -2.27
N ILE A 89 -0.03 7.75 -1.96
CA ILE A 89 0.41 6.80 -0.95
C ILE A 89 1.05 5.60 -1.67
N MET A 90 2.28 5.23 -1.28
CA MET A 90 2.93 3.98 -1.67
C MET A 90 3.51 3.35 -0.40
N SER A 91 2.79 2.39 0.17
CA SER A 91 3.09 1.80 1.46
C SER A 91 2.30 0.51 1.69
N SER A 92 2.45 -0.45 0.81
CA SER A 92 1.76 -1.75 0.87
C SER A 92 0.25 -1.64 1.14
N LEU A 93 -0.38 -0.55 0.62
CA LEU A 93 -1.74 -0.17 0.99
C LEU A 93 -2.77 -1.06 0.29
N SER A 94 -3.47 -1.92 1.06
CA SER A 94 -4.50 -2.82 0.55
C SER A 94 -5.68 -2.06 -0.07
N ILE A 95 -6.13 -2.50 -1.25
CA ILE A 95 -7.29 -1.98 -1.97
C ILE A 95 -8.55 -2.61 -1.35
N THR A 96 -9.17 -1.93 -0.38
CA THR A 96 -10.41 -2.38 0.27
C THR A 96 -11.58 -1.47 -0.08
N GLU A 97 -12.80 -2.01 -0.04
CA GLU A 97 -14.03 -1.20 -0.26
C GLU A 97 -14.11 -0.01 0.70
N LYS A 98 -13.76 -0.21 1.98
CA LYS A 98 -13.76 0.84 3.00
C LYS A 98 -12.83 1.99 2.60
N ARG A 99 -11.60 1.69 2.17
CA ARG A 99 -10.64 2.72 1.74
C ARG A 99 -11.05 3.36 0.42
N GLN A 100 -11.65 2.60 -0.51
CA GLN A 100 -12.18 3.13 -1.78
C GLN A 100 -13.36 4.11 -1.59
N GLN A 101 -14.07 4.05 -0.47
CA GLN A 101 -15.06 5.08 -0.11
C GLN A 101 -14.41 6.44 0.17
N GLU A 102 -13.15 6.47 0.61
CA GLU A 102 -12.43 7.70 0.98
C GLU A 102 -11.47 8.20 -0.10
N ILE A 103 -10.74 7.29 -0.75
CA ILE A 103 -9.68 7.59 -1.73
C ILE A 103 -9.85 6.75 -2.99
N ALA A 104 -9.12 7.10 -4.05
CA ALA A 104 -8.97 6.27 -5.25
C ALA A 104 -7.69 5.44 -5.15
N PHE A 105 -7.61 4.38 -5.96
CA PHE A 105 -6.43 3.52 -6.09
C PHE A 105 -6.02 3.40 -7.56
N THR A 106 -4.75 3.12 -7.78
CA THR A 106 -4.27 2.54 -9.04
C THR A 106 -4.81 1.13 -9.22
N ASP A 107 -4.53 0.52 -10.36
CA ASP A 107 -4.66 -0.93 -10.54
C ASP A 107 -3.78 -1.67 -9.52
N LYS A 108 -4.13 -2.94 -9.26
CA LYS A 108 -3.37 -3.79 -8.36
C LYS A 108 -1.90 -3.89 -8.79
N LEU A 109 -0.99 -3.64 -7.87
CA LEU A 109 0.46 -3.75 -8.08
C LEU A 109 0.99 -5.14 -7.69
N TYR A 110 0.48 -5.70 -6.60
CA TYR A 110 0.79 -7.04 -6.10
C TYR A 110 -0.27 -7.49 -5.08
N ALA A 111 -0.14 -8.72 -4.58
CA ALA A 111 -1.03 -9.24 -3.55
C ALA A 111 -0.26 -10.17 -2.59
N ALA A 112 -0.71 -10.23 -1.36
CA ALA A 112 -0.27 -11.20 -0.38
C ALA A 112 -1.40 -11.57 0.57
N ASP A 113 -1.33 -12.77 1.12
CA ASP A 113 -2.25 -13.24 2.15
C ASP A 113 -1.84 -12.70 3.53
N SER A 114 -2.71 -12.85 4.53
CA SER A 114 -2.43 -12.51 5.93
C SER A 114 -2.16 -13.76 6.75
N ARG A 115 -1.11 -13.74 7.59
CA ARG A 115 -0.71 -14.90 8.41
C ARG A 115 -0.28 -14.51 9.81
N LEU A 116 -0.39 -15.48 10.73
CA LEU A 116 0.25 -15.39 12.05
C LEU A 116 1.72 -15.77 11.96
N VAL A 117 2.55 -15.07 12.71
CA VAL A 117 3.92 -15.46 13.07
C VAL A 117 3.95 -15.78 14.54
N VAL A 118 4.49 -16.94 14.91
CA VAL A 118 4.57 -17.46 16.27
C VAL A 118 5.93 -18.08 16.56
N ALA A 119 6.28 -18.26 17.80
CA ALA A 119 7.49 -19.01 18.16
C ALA A 119 7.45 -20.42 17.56
N ARG A 120 8.58 -20.97 17.13
CA ARG A 120 8.68 -22.31 16.53
C ARG A 120 8.22 -23.42 17.47
N SER A 121 8.39 -23.23 18.78
CA SER A 121 7.90 -24.11 19.84
C SER A 121 6.39 -24.01 20.11
N SER A 122 5.71 -23.02 19.52
CA SER A 122 4.27 -22.77 19.75
C SER A 122 3.40 -23.53 18.75
N ASP A 123 2.25 -24.01 19.22
CA ASP A 123 1.20 -24.66 18.39
C ASP A 123 0.02 -23.73 18.11
N ILE A 124 0.19 -22.41 18.33
CA ILE A 124 -0.85 -21.41 18.07
C ILE A 124 -1.26 -21.44 16.60
N GLN A 125 -2.58 -21.53 16.39
CA GLN A 125 -3.26 -21.52 15.08
C GLN A 125 -4.13 -20.26 14.97
N PRO A 126 -4.50 -19.81 13.75
CA PRO A 126 -5.34 -18.64 13.57
C PRO A 126 -6.83 -18.92 13.83
N THR A 127 -7.13 -19.59 14.94
CA THR A 127 -8.50 -19.91 15.39
C THR A 127 -8.77 -19.25 16.74
N VAL A 128 -10.05 -18.94 17.00
CA VAL A 128 -10.47 -18.31 18.26
C VAL A 128 -10.07 -19.16 19.46
N GLU A 129 -10.22 -20.49 19.37
CA GLU A 129 -9.88 -21.43 20.43
C GLU A 129 -8.40 -21.39 20.79
N SER A 130 -7.54 -21.37 19.75
CA SER A 130 -6.09 -21.35 19.93
C SER A 130 -5.56 -20.00 20.41
N LEU A 131 -6.23 -18.90 20.02
CA LEU A 131 -5.84 -17.53 20.34
C LEU A 131 -6.46 -17.01 21.64
N LYS A 132 -7.42 -17.71 22.23
CA LYS A 132 -8.11 -17.23 23.45
C LYS A 132 -7.12 -16.97 24.59
N GLY A 133 -7.18 -15.76 25.17
CA GLY A 133 -6.26 -15.30 26.20
C GLY A 133 -4.85 -15.00 25.72
N LYS A 134 -4.61 -14.98 24.41
CA LYS A 134 -3.33 -14.61 23.78
C LYS A 134 -3.29 -13.13 23.40
N ARG A 135 -2.08 -12.60 23.34
CA ARG A 135 -1.78 -11.25 22.85
C ARG A 135 -1.27 -11.34 21.42
N VAL A 136 -1.99 -10.69 20.50
CA VAL A 136 -1.66 -10.67 19.07
C VAL A 136 -1.26 -9.26 18.66
N GLY A 137 -0.01 -9.08 18.26
CA GLY A 137 0.52 -7.81 17.76
C GLY A 137 0.09 -7.57 16.32
N VAL A 138 -0.34 -6.34 16.03
CA VAL A 138 -0.75 -5.87 14.69
C VAL A 138 -0.19 -4.48 14.43
N LEU A 139 0.10 -4.16 13.18
CA LEU A 139 0.45 -2.80 12.79
C LEU A 139 -0.81 -1.94 12.71
N GLN A 140 -0.78 -0.77 13.34
CA GLN A 140 -1.90 0.17 13.39
C GLN A 140 -2.28 0.66 11.97
N GLY A 141 -3.58 0.76 11.72
CA GLY A 141 -4.11 1.18 10.41
C GLY A 141 -4.17 0.08 9.36
N THR A 142 -3.72 -1.16 9.68
CA THR A 142 -3.77 -2.29 8.75
C THR A 142 -5.14 -2.96 8.69
N THR A 143 -5.34 -3.74 7.64
CA THR A 143 -6.51 -4.64 7.53
C THR A 143 -6.45 -5.76 8.55
N GLN A 144 -5.25 -6.18 8.96
CA GLN A 144 -5.03 -7.17 10.00
C GLN A 144 -5.47 -6.65 11.38
N GLU A 145 -5.20 -5.39 11.70
CA GLU A 145 -5.73 -4.74 12.90
C GLU A 145 -7.26 -4.73 12.89
N THR A 146 -7.86 -4.33 11.75
CA THR A 146 -9.32 -4.34 11.59
C THR A 146 -9.89 -5.74 11.81
N TYR A 147 -9.31 -6.75 11.18
CA TYR A 147 -9.73 -8.15 11.34
C TYR A 147 -9.63 -8.60 12.80
N GLY A 148 -8.50 -8.34 13.46
CA GLY A 148 -8.29 -8.70 14.87
C GLY A 148 -9.33 -8.06 15.79
N ASN A 149 -9.61 -6.77 15.60
CA ASN A 149 -10.59 -6.05 16.41
C ASN A 149 -12.03 -6.49 16.14
N GLU A 150 -12.39 -6.85 14.90
CA GLU A 150 -13.77 -7.27 14.57
C GLU A 150 -14.02 -8.75 14.91
N HIS A 151 -13.05 -9.64 14.73
CA HIS A 151 -13.26 -11.09 14.82
C HIS A 151 -12.65 -11.74 16.06
N TRP A 152 -11.57 -11.21 16.62
CA TRP A 152 -10.82 -11.82 17.70
C TRP A 152 -11.01 -11.13 19.06
N ALA A 153 -10.93 -9.79 19.10
CA ALA A 153 -11.08 -9.04 20.35
C ALA A 153 -12.41 -9.34 21.10
N PRO A 154 -13.58 -9.42 20.41
CA PRO A 154 -14.85 -9.76 21.08
C PRO A 154 -14.90 -11.20 21.64
N LYS A 155 -13.93 -12.04 21.27
CA LYS A 155 -13.80 -13.44 21.73
C LYS A 155 -12.76 -13.62 22.84
N GLY A 156 -12.22 -12.52 23.38
CA GLY A 156 -11.27 -12.53 24.49
C GLY A 156 -9.81 -12.72 24.06
N ILE A 157 -9.48 -12.34 22.84
CA ILE A 157 -8.11 -12.27 22.32
C ILE A 157 -7.67 -10.81 22.42
N GLU A 158 -6.50 -10.55 22.99
CA GLU A 158 -5.97 -9.21 23.15
C GLU A 158 -5.26 -8.77 21.86
N ILE A 159 -5.75 -7.71 21.22
CA ILE A 159 -5.12 -7.12 20.04
C ILE A 159 -4.25 -5.95 20.50
N VAL A 160 -2.94 -6.06 20.25
CA VAL A 160 -1.95 -5.04 20.62
C VAL A 160 -1.50 -4.32 19.38
N SER A 161 -1.90 -3.06 19.24
CA SER A 161 -1.58 -2.22 18.06
C SER A 161 -0.26 -1.49 18.25
N TYR A 162 0.58 -1.49 17.22
CA TYR A 162 1.90 -0.85 17.17
C TYR A 162 1.98 0.13 16.01
N GLN A 163 2.76 1.20 16.18
CA GLN A 163 3.00 2.19 15.11
C GLN A 163 4.09 1.77 14.12
N GLY A 164 4.93 0.79 14.45
CA GLY A 164 6.00 0.29 13.60
C GLY A 164 6.09 -1.23 13.66
N GLN A 165 6.33 -1.86 12.51
CA GLN A 165 6.41 -3.33 12.41
C GLN A 165 7.60 -3.90 13.21
N GLU A 166 8.71 -3.17 13.29
CA GLU A 166 9.88 -3.56 14.10
C GLU A 166 9.55 -3.67 15.60
N ASN A 167 8.62 -2.86 16.11
CA ASN A 167 8.19 -2.93 17.51
C ASN A 167 7.40 -4.21 17.79
N ILE A 168 6.60 -4.68 16.80
CA ILE A 168 5.91 -5.97 16.88
C ILE A 168 6.94 -7.11 17.00
N TYR A 169 7.97 -7.10 16.16
CA TYR A 169 9.01 -8.12 16.21
C TYR A 169 9.84 -8.07 17.50
N ALA A 170 10.12 -6.86 18.02
CA ALA A 170 10.80 -6.69 19.30
C ALA A 170 9.98 -7.26 20.45
N ASP A 171 8.67 -7.03 20.48
CA ASP A 171 7.79 -7.56 21.52
C ASP A 171 7.52 -9.06 21.37
N LEU A 172 7.42 -9.55 20.14
CA LEU A 172 7.30 -10.98 19.86
C LEU A 172 8.55 -11.74 20.34
N THR A 173 9.75 -11.22 20.02
CA THR A 173 11.03 -11.84 20.41
C THR A 173 11.28 -11.76 21.90
N ALA A 174 10.78 -10.75 22.58
CA ALA A 174 10.83 -10.60 24.03
C ALA A 174 9.72 -11.37 24.78
N GLY A 175 8.80 -12.06 24.08
CA GLY A 175 7.68 -12.79 24.67
C GLY A 175 6.61 -11.88 25.30
N ARG A 176 6.57 -10.59 24.94
CA ARG A 176 5.54 -9.64 25.39
C ARG A 176 4.23 -9.80 24.63
N ILE A 177 4.26 -10.37 23.43
CA ILE A 177 3.10 -10.86 22.68
C ILE A 177 3.32 -12.31 22.28
N ASP A 178 2.22 -13.04 22.04
CA ASP A 178 2.25 -14.48 21.75
C ASP A 178 2.30 -14.75 20.24
N ALA A 179 1.80 -13.83 19.41
CA ALA A 179 1.79 -13.92 17.96
C ALA A 179 1.84 -12.52 17.33
N ALA A 180 2.32 -12.43 16.08
CA ALA A 180 2.17 -11.26 15.23
C ALA A 180 1.26 -11.62 14.04
N PHE A 181 0.29 -10.74 13.71
CA PHE A 181 -0.61 -10.96 12.58
C PHE A 181 -0.37 -9.89 11.53
N GLN A 182 0.04 -10.31 10.33
CA GLN A 182 0.55 -9.40 9.30
C GLN A 182 0.50 -10.02 7.90
N ASP A 183 0.93 -9.26 6.91
CA ASP A 183 1.15 -9.70 5.54
C ASP A 183 2.18 -10.85 5.50
N GLU A 184 1.86 -11.91 4.71
CA GLU A 184 2.70 -13.11 4.60
C GLU A 184 4.08 -12.82 4.01
N VAL A 185 4.15 -11.93 3.01
CA VAL A 185 5.41 -11.59 2.34
C VAL A 185 6.30 -10.76 3.27
N ALA A 186 5.73 -9.74 3.95
CA ALA A 186 6.45 -8.98 4.96
C ALA A 186 6.96 -9.89 6.09
N ALA A 187 6.14 -10.83 6.55
CA ALA A 187 6.54 -11.81 7.56
C ALA A 187 7.69 -12.70 7.08
N SER A 188 7.57 -13.26 5.87
CA SER A 188 8.57 -14.17 5.30
C SER A 188 9.90 -13.47 5.08
N GLU A 189 9.89 -12.42 4.25
CA GLU A 189 11.12 -11.77 3.79
C GLU A 189 11.71 -10.81 4.85
N GLY A 190 10.82 -10.05 5.51
CA GLY A 190 11.24 -9.05 6.50
C GLY A 190 11.62 -9.62 7.88
N PHE A 191 11.16 -10.83 8.23
CA PHE A 191 11.41 -11.40 9.55
C PHE A 191 11.85 -12.86 9.53
N LEU A 192 11.06 -13.81 9.01
CA LEU A 192 11.33 -15.23 9.16
C LEU A 192 12.62 -15.68 8.47
N LYS A 193 12.97 -15.10 7.33
CA LYS A 193 14.24 -15.34 6.62
C LYS A 193 15.43 -14.57 7.21
N GLN A 194 15.19 -13.68 8.19
CA GLN A 194 16.24 -12.93 8.86
C GLN A 194 16.80 -13.70 10.06
N PRO A 195 18.04 -13.43 10.49
CA PRO A 195 18.63 -14.12 11.65
C PRO A 195 17.77 -14.03 12.93
N VAL A 196 17.08 -12.92 13.16
CA VAL A 196 16.19 -12.69 14.31
C VAL A 196 14.95 -13.58 14.27
N GLY A 197 14.48 -13.97 13.08
CA GLY A 197 13.28 -14.79 12.87
C GLY A 197 13.51 -16.30 12.91
N LYS A 198 14.77 -16.78 13.10
CA LYS A 198 15.12 -18.22 13.02
C LYS A 198 14.31 -19.13 13.96
N ASP A 199 13.92 -18.61 15.13
CA ASP A 199 13.17 -19.34 16.15
C ASP A 199 11.65 -19.17 16.02
N TYR A 200 11.20 -18.63 14.88
CA TYR A 200 9.80 -18.35 14.56
C TYR A 200 9.34 -19.11 13.31
N LYS A 201 8.04 -19.21 13.15
CA LYS A 201 7.37 -19.86 12.00
C LYS A 201 6.01 -19.23 11.77
N PHE A 202 5.39 -19.55 10.65
CA PHE A 202 3.98 -19.28 10.47
C PHE A 202 3.13 -20.16 11.39
N GLY A 203 2.17 -19.56 12.07
CA GLY A 203 1.17 -20.20 12.92
C GLY A 203 -0.06 -20.59 12.11
N GLY A 204 -0.01 -21.76 11.46
CA GLY A 204 -1.12 -22.29 10.65
C GLY A 204 -1.26 -21.70 9.25
N PRO A 205 -2.43 -21.89 8.60
CA PRO A 205 -2.69 -21.43 7.24
C PRO A 205 -2.87 -19.90 7.19
N SER A 206 -2.82 -19.35 5.97
CA SER A 206 -3.20 -17.96 5.72
C SER A 206 -4.70 -17.74 5.98
N ILE A 207 -5.03 -16.55 6.45
CA ILE A 207 -6.40 -16.10 6.65
C ILE A 207 -6.82 -15.34 5.40
N LYS A 208 -7.96 -15.73 4.83
CA LYS A 208 -8.52 -15.13 3.62
C LYS A 208 -9.86 -14.49 3.93
N ASP A 209 -9.93 -13.19 3.73
CA ASP A 209 -11.16 -12.41 3.79
C ASP A 209 -11.05 -11.25 2.80
N VAL A 210 -11.54 -11.45 1.58
CA VAL A 210 -11.46 -10.44 0.50
C VAL A 210 -12.14 -9.14 0.89
N LYS A 211 -13.20 -9.19 1.69
CA LYS A 211 -13.93 -8.01 2.14
C LYS A 211 -13.06 -7.13 3.05
N LEU A 212 -12.30 -7.74 3.96
CA LEU A 212 -11.44 -7.02 4.89
C LEU A 212 -10.04 -6.77 4.34
N PHE A 213 -9.40 -7.79 3.73
CA PHE A 213 -8.02 -7.67 3.24
C PHE A 213 -7.93 -7.05 1.84
N GLY A 214 -9.06 -7.02 1.09
CA GLY A 214 -9.10 -6.45 -0.25
C GLY A 214 -8.60 -7.40 -1.33
N VAL A 215 -8.35 -6.82 -2.51
CA VAL A 215 -7.99 -7.58 -3.74
C VAL A 215 -6.49 -7.52 -4.07
N GLY A 216 -5.70 -6.98 -3.19
CA GLY A 216 -4.27 -6.72 -3.35
C GLY A 216 -3.92 -5.30 -2.93
N THR A 217 -2.69 -4.87 -3.24
CA THR A 217 -2.16 -3.54 -2.90
C THR A 217 -2.10 -2.64 -4.13
N GLY A 218 -2.23 -1.34 -3.92
CA GLY A 218 -2.12 -0.32 -4.95
C GLY A 218 -1.71 1.03 -4.38
N MET A 219 -1.31 1.96 -5.25
CA MET A 219 -1.06 3.33 -4.83
C MET A 219 -2.39 4.03 -4.52
N GLY A 220 -2.45 4.73 -3.38
CA GLY A 220 -3.61 5.54 -2.99
C GLY A 220 -3.50 6.97 -3.53
N LEU A 221 -4.59 7.53 -4.06
CA LEU A 221 -4.68 8.90 -4.59
C LEU A 221 -5.99 9.55 -4.13
N ARG A 222 -6.08 10.88 -4.20
CA ARG A 222 -7.37 11.55 -4.06
C ARG A 222 -8.29 11.18 -5.24
N LYS A 223 -9.58 11.15 -5.02
CA LYS A 223 -10.56 10.76 -6.05
C LYS A 223 -10.54 11.68 -7.27
N GLU A 224 -10.23 12.96 -7.06
CA GLU A 224 -10.12 13.97 -8.10
C GLU A 224 -8.82 13.89 -8.94
N ASP A 225 -7.79 13.19 -8.48
CA ASP A 225 -6.50 13.08 -9.17
C ASP A 225 -6.51 12.03 -10.29
N THR A 226 -7.55 12.04 -11.13
CA THR A 226 -7.80 11.02 -12.17
C THR A 226 -6.69 10.95 -13.22
N ALA A 227 -6.20 12.09 -13.69
CA ALA A 227 -5.13 12.13 -14.69
C ALA A 227 -3.82 11.52 -14.17
N LEU A 228 -3.47 11.77 -12.90
CA LEU A 228 -2.29 11.17 -12.28
C LEU A 228 -2.48 9.65 -12.13
N ARG A 229 -3.65 9.20 -11.68
CA ARG A 229 -3.97 7.78 -11.55
C ARG A 229 -3.86 7.04 -12.89
N GLU A 230 -4.44 7.59 -13.94
CA GLU A 230 -4.38 7.01 -15.29
C GLU A 230 -2.95 6.92 -15.82
N ALA A 231 -2.14 7.97 -15.58
CA ALA A 231 -0.74 7.98 -15.96
C ALA A 231 0.07 6.91 -15.22
N LEU A 232 -0.16 6.73 -13.90
CA LEU A 232 0.50 5.69 -13.10
C LEU A 232 0.08 4.29 -13.57
N ASN A 233 -1.22 4.06 -13.83
CA ASN A 233 -1.72 2.78 -14.36
C ASN A 233 -1.11 2.45 -15.72
N LYS A 234 -1.05 3.45 -16.64
CA LYS A 234 -0.41 3.28 -17.95
C LYS A 234 1.08 2.93 -17.78
N ALA A 235 1.81 3.68 -16.96
CA ALA A 235 3.22 3.42 -16.70
C ALA A 235 3.44 2.02 -16.11
N PHE A 236 2.56 1.57 -15.20
CA PHE A 236 2.62 0.23 -14.62
C PHE A 236 2.34 -0.86 -15.67
N ALA A 237 1.33 -0.68 -16.52
CA ALA A 237 1.04 -1.60 -17.63
C ALA A 237 2.23 -1.73 -18.59
N GLU A 238 2.90 -0.61 -18.92
CA GLU A 238 4.12 -0.60 -19.73
C GLU A 238 5.26 -1.36 -19.04
N MET A 239 5.46 -1.18 -17.71
CA MET A 239 6.46 -1.94 -16.94
C MET A 239 6.21 -3.45 -16.93
N ARG A 240 4.94 -3.84 -16.91
CA ARG A 240 4.54 -5.24 -17.03
C ARG A 240 4.83 -5.80 -18.41
N ALA A 241 4.51 -5.04 -19.45
CA ALA A 241 4.68 -5.45 -20.85
C ALA A 241 6.14 -5.58 -21.27
N ASP A 242 7.02 -4.71 -20.78
CA ASP A 242 8.45 -4.72 -21.13
C ASP A 242 9.34 -5.55 -20.16
N GLY A 243 8.74 -6.18 -19.15
CA GLY A 243 9.44 -7.05 -18.18
C GLY A 243 10.19 -6.29 -17.08
N THR A 244 10.10 -4.96 -17.03
CA THR A 244 10.76 -4.16 -15.99
C THR A 244 10.20 -4.49 -14.60
N TYR A 245 8.88 -4.71 -14.49
CA TYR A 245 8.25 -5.12 -13.24
C TYR A 245 8.82 -6.44 -12.70
N ASP A 246 8.90 -7.46 -13.55
CA ASP A 246 9.41 -8.78 -13.15
C ASP A 246 10.88 -8.71 -12.75
N LYS A 247 11.69 -7.91 -13.48
CA LYS A 247 13.09 -7.68 -13.13
C LYS A 247 13.24 -6.98 -11.78
N LEU A 248 12.37 -6.02 -11.48
CA LEU A 248 12.37 -5.33 -10.20
C LEU A 248 11.90 -6.27 -9.07
N ALA A 249 10.80 -6.98 -9.25
CA ALA A 249 10.27 -7.91 -8.26
C ALA A 249 11.29 -9.00 -7.88
N LYS A 250 12.04 -9.56 -8.85
CA LYS A 250 13.09 -10.56 -8.63
C LYS A 250 14.26 -10.09 -7.76
N LYS A 251 14.42 -8.80 -7.49
CA LYS A 251 15.42 -8.32 -6.52
C LYS A 251 15.01 -8.62 -5.08
N TYR A 252 13.71 -8.76 -4.83
CA TYR A 252 13.12 -8.85 -3.51
C TYR A 252 12.44 -10.19 -3.25
N PHE A 253 11.93 -10.85 -4.31
CA PHE A 253 11.07 -12.02 -4.21
C PHE A 253 11.55 -13.12 -5.17
N ASP A 254 11.59 -14.36 -4.68
CA ASP A 254 11.88 -15.57 -5.44
C ASP A 254 10.63 -16.25 -6.02
N PHE A 255 9.46 -15.58 -5.88
CA PHE A 255 8.15 -16.01 -6.35
C PHE A 255 7.40 -14.88 -7.08
N ASN A 256 6.27 -15.20 -7.71
CA ASN A 256 5.43 -14.21 -8.37
C ASN A 256 4.56 -13.46 -7.35
N VAL A 257 4.99 -12.26 -6.93
CA VAL A 257 4.27 -11.42 -5.96
C VAL A 257 3.02 -10.76 -6.56
N TYR A 258 2.91 -10.67 -7.89
CA TYR A 258 1.73 -10.10 -8.52
C TYR A 258 0.48 -10.97 -8.28
N GLY A 259 0.70 -12.29 -8.17
CA GLY A 259 -0.38 -13.27 -8.10
C GLY A 259 -1.07 -13.46 -9.46
N GLY A 260 -1.48 -14.64 -9.76
CA GLY A 260 -2.26 -15.01 -10.96
C GLY A 260 -3.75 -14.90 -10.68
#